data_bec9edb14eb0737fdefa1a77e1139169
#
_entry.id   bec9edb14eb0737fdefa1a77e1139169
#
_cell.length_a   1.000
_cell.length_b   1.000
_cell.length_c   1.000
_cell.angle_alpha   90.00
_cell.angle_beta   90.00
_cell.angle_gamma   90.00
#
_symmetry.space_group_name_H-M   'P 1'
#
loop_
_entity.id
_entity.type
_entity.pdbx_description
1 polymer ?
#
loop_
_entity_poly.entity_id
_entity_poly.type
_entity_poly.pdbx_seq_one_letter_code
_entity_poly.pdbx_strand_id
1 'polypeptide(L)'
;MITYLGMSAPMAVFALISWLRHPYQGNRSQVQVNQITRNEVLCMLLLTGAVTLLFYFILRYFHTANLLPSTISVTTSFLAVYLTFRRSPWFALAYGANDAVLIVLWTLAARQDPSYLSVVVCFVMFLVNDLYGFYSWCRMAKRQAEATPDAA
;
A
#
# COMPACT_ATOMS: atom_id res chain seq x y z
N MET A 1 11.33 -5.15 10.79
CA MET A 1 12.51 -5.18 9.91
C MET A 1 12.40 -6.24 8.81
N ILE A 2 12.05 -7.49 9.12
CA ILE A 2 11.91 -8.61 8.14
C ILE A 2 10.89 -8.30 7.04
N THR A 3 9.72 -7.75 7.38
CA THR A 3 8.67 -7.34 6.44
C THR A 3 9.15 -6.26 5.47
N TYR A 4 9.93 -5.30 5.97
CA TYR A 4 10.49 -4.23 5.13
C TYR A 4 11.48 -4.76 4.10
N LEU A 5 12.44 -5.57 4.54
CA LEU A 5 13.49 -6.11 3.66
C LEU A 5 12.98 -7.23 2.74
N GLY A 6 12.08 -8.09 3.24
CA GLY A 6 11.60 -9.25 2.50
C GLY A 6 10.43 -8.97 1.55
N MET A 7 9.65 -7.92 1.80
CA MET A 7 8.44 -7.62 1.02
C MET A 7 8.43 -6.18 0.49
N SER A 8 8.49 -5.18 1.36
CA SER A 8 8.25 -3.78 0.94
C SER A 8 9.35 -3.23 0.05
N ALA A 9 10.63 -3.47 0.37
CA ALA A 9 11.76 -2.95 -0.40
C ALA A 9 11.84 -3.55 -1.82
N PRO A 10 11.78 -4.89 -2.04
CA PRO A 10 11.76 -5.45 -3.39
C PRO A 10 10.58 -4.94 -4.22
N MET A 11 9.39 -4.89 -3.63
CA MET A 11 8.20 -4.44 -4.33
C MET A 11 8.25 -2.95 -4.67
N ALA A 12 8.84 -2.10 -3.81
CA ALA A 12 9.07 -0.68 -4.11
C ALA A 12 9.99 -0.51 -5.33
N VAL A 13 11.04 -1.33 -5.47
CA VAL A 13 11.91 -1.34 -6.64
C VAL A 13 11.13 -1.73 -7.90
N PHE A 14 10.32 -2.79 -7.83
CA PHE A 14 9.47 -3.19 -8.96
C PHE A 14 8.45 -2.11 -9.33
N ALA A 15 7.84 -1.44 -8.34
CA ALA A 15 6.93 -0.33 -8.56
C ALA A 15 7.64 0.83 -9.26
N LEU A 16 8.83 1.21 -8.80
CA LEU A 16 9.64 2.26 -9.42
C LEU A 16 9.97 1.92 -10.88
N ILE A 17 10.42 0.69 -11.16
CA ILE A 17 10.71 0.24 -12.53
C ILE A 17 9.43 0.30 -13.39
N SER A 18 8.30 -0.14 -12.85
CA SER A 18 7.00 -0.08 -13.54
C SER A 18 6.62 1.36 -13.89
N TRP A 19 6.80 2.29 -12.96
CA TRP A 19 6.49 3.71 -13.17
C TRP A 19 7.37 4.36 -14.23
N LEU A 20 8.67 4.09 -14.21
CA LEU A 20 9.62 4.62 -15.19
C LEU A 20 9.38 4.09 -16.60
N ARG A 21 8.83 2.87 -16.73
CA ARG A 21 8.53 2.24 -18.02
C ARG A 21 7.21 2.67 -18.65
N HIS A 22 6.32 3.33 -17.89
CA HIS A 22 4.99 3.72 -18.35
C HIS A 22 4.70 5.22 -18.13
N PRO A 23 5.49 6.11 -18.78
CA PRO A 23 5.21 7.55 -18.73
C PRO A 23 3.90 7.87 -19.47
N TYR A 24 3.13 8.84 -18.99
CA TYR A 24 1.93 9.30 -19.66
C TYR A 24 2.30 10.22 -20.84
N GLN A 25 1.91 9.86 -22.07
CA GLN A 25 2.18 10.62 -23.30
C GLN A 25 3.67 11.03 -23.47
N GLY A 26 4.61 10.19 -23.04
CA GLY A 26 6.04 10.49 -23.09
C GLY A 26 6.54 11.46 -22.01
N ASN A 27 5.65 12.03 -21.20
CA ASN A 27 6.03 12.92 -20.10
C ASN A 27 6.45 12.10 -18.87
N ARG A 28 7.73 12.13 -18.53
CA ARG A 28 8.30 11.38 -17.38
C ARG A 28 7.87 11.90 -16.01
N SER A 29 7.22 13.07 -15.94
CA SER A 29 6.71 13.61 -14.68
C SER A 29 5.34 13.05 -14.29
N GLN A 30 4.67 12.35 -15.22
CA GLN A 30 3.37 11.73 -14.99
C GLN A 30 3.39 10.26 -15.42
N VAL A 31 2.76 9.41 -14.62
CA VAL A 31 2.61 7.98 -14.90
C VAL A 31 1.22 7.71 -15.48
N GLN A 32 1.15 6.76 -16.41
CA GLN A 32 -0.13 6.29 -16.93
C GLN A 32 -0.87 5.51 -15.83
N VAL A 33 -2.05 6.00 -15.45
CA VAL A 33 -2.92 5.34 -14.48
C VAL A 33 -3.51 4.08 -15.11
N ASN A 34 -3.43 2.96 -14.39
CA ASN A 34 -3.96 1.67 -14.82
C ASN A 34 -5.28 1.35 -14.11
N GLN A 35 -6.26 0.90 -14.85
CA GLN A 35 -7.50 0.34 -14.30
C GLN A 35 -7.33 -1.16 -14.09
N ILE A 36 -7.64 -1.62 -12.89
CA ILE A 36 -7.48 -3.02 -12.52
C ILE A 36 -8.66 -3.83 -13.06
N THR A 37 -8.36 -4.91 -13.79
CA THR A 37 -9.36 -5.84 -14.30
C THR A 37 -9.81 -6.84 -13.22
N ARG A 38 -10.97 -7.47 -13.41
CA ARG A 38 -11.50 -8.48 -12.45
C ARG A 38 -10.54 -9.65 -12.23
N ASN A 39 -9.88 -10.11 -13.29
CA ASN A 39 -8.90 -11.21 -13.20
C ASN A 39 -7.64 -10.80 -12.40
N GLU A 40 -7.22 -9.55 -12.54
CA GLU A 40 -6.11 -9.00 -11.76
C GLU A 40 -6.47 -8.88 -10.27
N VAL A 41 -7.72 -8.49 -9.95
CA VAL A 41 -8.20 -8.48 -8.56
C VAL A 41 -8.16 -9.87 -7.95
N LEU A 42 -8.59 -10.90 -8.69
CA LEU A 42 -8.53 -12.28 -8.20
C LEU A 42 -7.09 -12.73 -7.94
N CYS A 43 -6.18 -12.46 -8.88
CA CYS A 43 -4.76 -12.76 -8.72
C CYS A 43 -4.16 -12.02 -7.52
N MET A 44 -4.50 -10.74 -7.35
CA MET A 44 -4.08 -9.91 -6.20
C MET A 44 -4.55 -10.54 -4.87
N LEU A 45 -5.81 -10.96 -4.78
CA LEU A 45 -6.36 -11.55 -3.56
C LEU A 45 -5.71 -12.91 -3.23
N LEU A 46 -5.48 -13.76 -4.22
CA LEU A 46 -4.78 -15.04 -4.03
C LEU A 46 -3.34 -14.82 -3.56
N LEU A 47 -2.62 -13.90 -4.20
CA LEU A 47 -1.25 -13.58 -3.82
C LEU A 47 -1.18 -12.94 -2.42
N THR A 48 -2.11 -12.05 -2.10
CA THR A 48 -2.24 -11.45 -0.76
C THR A 48 -2.48 -12.53 0.30
N GLY A 49 -3.38 -13.48 0.03
CA GLY A 49 -3.64 -14.60 0.94
C GLY A 49 -2.39 -15.46 1.17
N ALA A 50 -1.65 -15.80 0.11
CA ALA A 50 -0.41 -16.56 0.22
C ALA A 50 0.67 -15.83 1.03
N VAL A 51 0.88 -14.53 0.77
CA VAL A 51 1.83 -13.69 1.51
C VAL A 51 1.40 -13.53 2.96
N THR A 52 0.12 -13.31 3.23
CA THR A 52 -0.42 -13.21 4.60
C THR A 52 -0.16 -14.48 5.40
N LEU A 53 -0.44 -15.65 4.81
CA LEU A 53 -0.17 -16.94 5.46
C LEU A 53 1.31 -17.13 5.75
N LEU A 54 2.18 -16.85 4.78
CA LEU A 54 3.62 -16.95 4.95
C LEU A 54 4.09 -16.07 6.12
N PHE A 55 3.71 -14.79 6.12
CA PHE A 55 4.12 -13.85 7.17
C PHE A 55 3.46 -14.14 8.51
N TYR A 56 2.25 -14.70 8.55
CA TYR A 56 1.63 -15.16 9.81
C TYR A 56 2.51 -16.22 10.49
N PHE A 57 3.00 -17.22 9.74
CA PHE A 57 3.90 -18.23 10.31
C PHE A 57 5.24 -17.63 10.74
N ILE A 58 5.81 -16.73 9.96
CA ILE A 58 7.05 -16.01 10.31
C ILE A 58 6.85 -15.21 11.61
N LEU A 59 5.81 -14.39 11.70
CA LEU A 59 5.53 -13.56 12.88
C LEU A 59 5.25 -14.42 14.13
N ARG A 60 4.56 -15.53 13.95
CA ARG A 60 4.32 -16.50 15.03
C ARG A 60 5.61 -17.15 15.51
N TYR A 61 6.49 -17.53 14.60
CA TYR A 61 7.81 -18.10 14.93
C TYR A 61 8.67 -17.14 15.74
N PHE A 62 8.64 -15.84 15.42
CA PHE A 62 9.37 -14.79 16.14
C PHE A 62 8.65 -14.28 17.39
N HIS A 63 7.58 -14.93 17.85
CA HIS A 63 6.79 -14.53 19.02
C HIS A 63 6.43 -13.04 19.03
N THR A 64 6.01 -12.50 17.88
CA THR A 64 5.66 -11.09 17.73
C THR A 64 4.52 -10.71 18.65
N ALA A 65 4.71 -9.67 19.45
CA ALA A 65 3.65 -9.06 20.24
C ALA A 65 2.52 -8.56 19.33
N ASN A 66 1.26 -8.73 19.77
CA ASN A 66 0.07 -8.31 18.99
C ASN A 66 0.00 -8.95 17.60
N LEU A 67 0.09 -10.29 17.52
CA LEU A 67 0.15 -11.06 16.28
C LEU A 67 -0.95 -10.69 15.28
N LEU A 68 -2.21 -10.51 15.72
CA LEU A 68 -3.35 -10.19 14.85
C LEU A 68 -3.19 -8.82 14.15
N PRO A 69 -3.00 -7.70 14.87
CA PRO A 69 -2.76 -6.40 14.22
C PRO A 69 -1.52 -6.42 13.33
N SER A 70 -0.46 -7.11 13.72
CA SER A 70 0.75 -7.23 12.90
C SER A 70 0.48 -7.98 11.59
N THR A 71 -0.30 -9.06 11.62
CA THR A 71 -0.67 -9.81 10.42
C THR A 71 -1.56 -8.98 9.50
N ILE A 72 -2.55 -8.26 10.05
CA ILE A 72 -3.42 -7.37 9.26
C ILE A 72 -2.59 -6.25 8.61
N SER A 73 -1.63 -5.67 9.34
CA SER A 73 -0.72 -4.67 8.79
C SER A 73 0.12 -5.22 7.61
N VAL A 74 0.61 -6.46 7.69
CA VAL A 74 1.31 -7.09 6.56
C VAL A 74 0.39 -7.25 5.36
N THR A 75 -0.85 -7.69 5.57
CA THR A 75 -1.85 -7.87 4.51
C THR A 75 -2.16 -6.55 3.81
N THR A 76 -2.46 -5.50 4.57
CA THR A 76 -2.78 -4.17 4.02
C THR A 76 -1.57 -3.52 3.35
N SER A 77 -0.36 -3.67 3.92
CA SER A 77 0.89 -3.21 3.30
C SER A 77 1.15 -3.90 1.96
N PHE A 78 0.94 -5.22 1.88
CA PHE A 78 1.13 -5.95 0.63
C PHE A 78 0.15 -5.49 -0.45
N LEU A 79 -1.14 -5.32 -0.10
CA LEU A 79 -2.16 -4.79 -1.01
C LEU A 79 -1.77 -3.39 -1.52
N ALA A 80 -1.34 -2.50 -0.62
CA ALA A 80 -0.93 -1.16 -1.00
C ALA A 80 0.24 -1.16 -1.98
N VAL A 81 1.29 -1.95 -1.71
CA VAL A 81 2.48 -2.03 -2.55
C VAL A 81 2.16 -2.70 -3.90
N TYR A 82 1.31 -3.73 -3.92
CA TYR A 82 0.84 -4.34 -5.17
C TYR A 82 0.07 -3.35 -6.03
N LEU A 83 -0.86 -2.59 -5.45
CA LEU A 83 -1.62 -1.55 -6.14
C LEU A 83 -0.72 -0.42 -6.66
N THR A 84 0.34 -0.07 -5.92
CA THR A 84 1.37 0.89 -6.35
C THR A 84 2.11 0.37 -7.57
N PHE A 85 2.53 -0.90 -7.56
CA PHE A 85 3.15 -1.54 -8.71
C PHE A 85 2.24 -1.51 -9.94
N ARG A 86 0.93 -1.74 -9.75
CA ARG A 86 -0.08 -1.68 -10.81
C ARG A 86 -0.49 -0.25 -11.20
N ARG A 87 0.02 0.78 -10.54
CA ARG A 87 -0.26 2.21 -10.80
C ARG A 87 -1.76 2.53 -10.70
N SER A 88 -2.45 1.85 -9.79
CA SER A 88 -3.88 2.04 -9.55
C SER A 88 -4.11 3.12 -8.49
N PRO A 89 -5.08 4.04 -8.63
CA PRO A 89 -5.40 5.05 -7.63
C PRO A 89 -5.73 4.48 -6.23
N TRP A 90 -6.19 3.24 -6.20
CA TRP A 90 -6.55 2.53 -4.97
C TRP A 90 -5.39 2.23 -4.03
N PHE A 91 -4.13 2.40 -4.50
CA PHE A 91 -2.96 2.18 -3.64
C PHE A 91 -2.95 3.09 -2.41
N ALA A 92 -3.34 4.36 -2.60
CA ALA A 92 -3.35 5.33 -1.51
C ALA A 92 -4.41 4.98 -0.45
N LEU A 93 -5.59 4.48 -0.87
CA LEU A 93 -6.60 3.98 0.07
C LEU A 93 -6.12 2.74 0.84
N ALA A 94 -5.37 1.84 0.18
CA ALA A 94 -4.80 0.67 0.84
C ALA A 94 -3.69 1.05 1.84
N TYR A 95 -2.86 2.07 1.54
CA TYR A 95 -1.92 2.64 2.52
C TYR A 95 -2.66 3.29 3.68
N GLY A 96 -3.69 4.09 3.43
CA GLY A 96 -4.51 4.68 4.49
C GLY A 96 -5.16 3.63 5.39
N ALA A 97 -5.62 2.50 4.83
CA ALA A 97 -6.11 1.38 5.64
C ALA A 97 -4.99 0.75 6.50
N ASN A 98 -3.77 0.62 5.94
CA ASN A 98 -2.62 0.16 6.71
C ASN A 98 -2.24 1.13 7.82
N ASP A 99 -2.26 2.43 7.57
CA ASP A 99 -1.98 3.45 8.57
C ASP A 99 -2.97 3.41 9.73
N ALA A 100 -4.26 3.20 9.42
CA ALA A 100 -5.28 3.01 10.46
C ALA A 100 -4.96 1.80 11.37
N VAL A 101 -4.53 0.68 10.78
CA VAL A 101 -4.10 -0.51 11.55
C VAL A 101 -2.86 -0.20 12.39
N LEU A 102 -1.88 0.53 11.83
CA LEU A 102 -0.65 0.90 12.54
C LEU A 102 -0.89 1.91 13.66
N ILE A 103 -1.85 2.84 13.48
CA ILE A 103 -2.30 3.74 14.55
C ILE A 103 -2.83 2.93 15.73
N VAL A 104 -3.68 1.92 15.48
CA VAL A 104 -4.19 1.02 16.54
C VAL A 104 -3.03 0.28 17.20
N LEU A 105 -2.14 -0.34 16.41
CA LEU A 105 -1.01 -1.12 16.91
C LEU A 105 -0.09 -0.27 17.82
N TRP A 106 0.31 0.91 17.37
CA TRP A 106 1.20 1.80 18.10
C TRP A 106 0.51 2.48 19.29
N THR A 107 -0.81 2.70 19.22
CA THR A 107 -1.58 3.17 20.38
C THR A 107 -1.61 2.11 21.49
N LEU A 108 -1.71 0.82 21.14
CA LEU A 108 -1.61 -0.28 22.11
C LEU A 108 -0.19 -0.34 22.73
N ALA A 109 0.85 -0.12 21.93
CA ALA A 109 2.23 -0.05 22.43
C ALA A 109 2.46 1.17 23.32
N ALA A 110 1.90 2.33 22.98
CA ALA A 110 2.00 3.58 23.73
C ALA A 110 1.35 3.51 25.13
N ARG A 111 0.44 2.57 25.36
CA ARG A 111 -0.09 2.28 26.70
C ARG A 111 0.95 1.69 27.67
N GLN A 112 1.97 1.02 27.11
CA GLN A 112 3.07 0.44 27.88
C GLN A 112 4.25 1.41 27.98
N ASP A 113 4.54 2.14 26.90
CA ASP A 113 5.61 3.13 26.82
C ASP A 113 5.13 4.36 26.05
N PRO A 114 4.92 5.51 26.75
CA PRO A 114 4.45 6.75 26.12
C PRO A 114 5.36 7.31 25.01
N SER A 115 6.61 6.86 24.90
CA SER A 115 7.52 7.30 23.82
C SER A 115 6.99 6.97 22.42
N TYR A 116 6.15 5.93 22.30
CA TYR A 116 5.51 5.55 21.05
C TYR A 116 4.39 6.49 20.56
N LEU A 117 3.97 7.50 21.36
CA LEU A 117 3.00 8.50 20.93
C LEU A 117 3.49 9.29 19.72
N SER A 118 4.79 9.55 19.62
CA SER A 118 5.39 10.21 18.45
C SER A 118 5.16 9.42 17.16
N VAL A 119 5.22 8.08 17.26
CA VAL A 119 4.97 7.19 16.12
C VAL A 119 3.48 7.22 15.71
N VAL A 120 2.57 7.26 16.68
CA VAL A 120 1.12 7.40 16.41
C VAL A 120 0.85 8.69 15.64
N VAL A 121 1.44 9.82 16.08
CA VAL A 121 1.28 11.12 15.36
C VAL A 121 1.80 11.02 13.93
N CYS A 122 2.94 10.37 13.69
CA CYS A 122 3.45 10.15 12.34
C CYS A 122 2.46 9.40 11.45
N PHE A 123 1.84 8.32 11.96
CA PHE A 123 0.87 7.54 11.17
C PHE A 123 -0.44 8.30 10.93
N VAL A 124 -0.87 9.16 11.85
CA VAL A 124 -2.00 10.07 11.61
C VAL A 124 -1.69 11.03 10.46
N MET A 125 -0.47 11.60 10.41
CA MET A 125 -0.06 12.47 9.31
C MET A 125 0.04 11.71 7.98
N PHE A 126 0.53 10.45 7.98
CA PHE A 126 0.56 9.61 6.79
C PHE A 126 -0.85 9.30 6.30
N LEU A 127 -1.78 8.96 7.18
CA LEU A 127 -3.19 8.74 6.83
C LEU A 127 -3.81 9.95 6.12
N VAL A 128 -3.58 11.17 6.64
CA VAL A 128 -4.06 12.42 6.01
C VAL A 128 -3.43 12.59 4.61
N ASN A 129 -2.12 12.33 4.49
CA ASN A 129 -1.42 12.40 3.20
C ASN A 129 -1.96 11.37 2.20
N ASP A 130 -2.27 10.16 2.64
CA ASP A 130 -2.77 9.09 1.77
C ASP A 130 -4.21 9.38 1.30
N LEU A 131 -5.05 9.95 2.14
CA LEU A 131 -6.39 10.39 1.74
C LEU A 131 -6.32 11.52 0.69
N TYR A 132 -5.41 12.47 0.87
CA TYR A 132 -5.15 13.51 -0.14
C TYR A 132 -4.57 12.90 -1.43
N GLY A 133 -3.66 11.97 -1.29
CA GLY A 133 -3.08 11.21 -2.41
C GLY A 133 -4.16 10.49 -3.22
N PHE A 134 -5.08 9.80 -2.55
CA PHE A 134 -6.20 9.13 -3.19
C PHE A 134 -7.06 10.10 -4.01
N TYR A 135 -7.44 11.23 -3.42
CA TYR A 135 -8.19 12.27 -4.13
C TYR A 135 -7.45 12.77 -5.38
N SER A 136 -6.15 13.06 -5.24
CA SER A 136 -5.30 13.57 -6.33
C SER A 136 -5.18 12.54 -7.47
N TRP A 137 -4.97 11.26 -7.15
CA TRP A 137 -4.86 10.18 -8.13
C TRP A 137 -6.18 9.89 -8.85
N CYS A 138 -7.31 9.94 -8.16
CA CYS A 138 -8.63 9.81 -8.79
C CYS A 138 -8.89 10.96 -9.77
N ARG A 139 -8.48 12.18 -9.41
CA ARG A 139 -8.57 13.33 -10.30
C ARG A 139 -7.68 13.19 -11.54
N MET A 140 -6.46 12.69 -11.36
CA MET A 140 -5.54 12.40 -12.45
C MET A 140 -6.10 11.30 -13.39
N ALA A 141 -6.64 10.22 -12.82
CA ALA A 141 -7.27 9.14 -13.59
C ALA A 141 -8.41 9.65 -14.48
N LYS A 142 -9.28 10.51 -13.94
CA LYS A 142 -10.38 11.13 -14.71
C LYS A 142 -9.86 11.97 -15.86
N ARG A 143 -8.86 12.83 -15.61
CA ARG A 143 -8.26 13.68 -16.66
C ARG A 143 -7.61 12.85 -17.77
N GLN A 144 -6.95 11.75 -17.45
CA GLN A 144 -6.34 10.86 -18.43
C GLN A 144 -7.40 10.12 -19.27
N ALA A 145 -8.51 9.72 -18.66
CA ALA A 145 -9.63 9.09 -19.36
C ALA A 145 -10.34 10.07 -20.32
N GLU A 146 -10.52 11.33 -19.92
CA GLU A 146 -11.12 12.39 -20.76
C GLU A 146 -10.21 12.78 -21.94
N ALA A 147 -8.88 12.71 -21.75
CA ALA A 147 -7.91 13.04 -22.80
C ALA A 147 -7.71 11.91 -23.84
N THR A 148 -8.21 10.70 -23.59
CA THR A 148 -8.08 9.53 -24.46
C THR A 148 -9.45 8.84 -24.66
N PRO A 149 -10.43 9.51 -25.31
CA PRO A 149 -11.79 8.96 -25.45
C PRO A 149 -11.88 7.70 -26.31
N ASP A 150 -10.87 7.40 -27.15
CA ASP A 150 -10.90 6.28 -28.12
C ASP A 150 -10.21 4.99 -27.62
N ALA A 151 -9.89 4.85 -26.35
CA ALA A 151 -9.19 3.68 -25.80
C ALA A 151 -10.09 2.79 -24.92
N ALA A 152 -11.41 2.84 -25.09
CA ALA A 152 -12.39 2.01 -24.36
C ALA A 152 -12.93 0.90 -25.23
#